data_acb30c25a2ece295139bdfdf7f7d2aa5
#
_entry.id   acb30c25a2ece295139bdfdf7f7d2aa5
#
_cell.length_a   1.000
_cell.length_b   1.000
_cell.length_c   1.000
_cell.angle_alpha   90.00
_cell.angle_beta   90.00
_cell.angle_gamma   90.00
#
_symmetry.space_group_name_H-M   'P 1'
#
loop_
_entity.id
_entity.type
_entity.pdbx_description
1 polymer ?
#
loop_
_entity_poly.entity_id
_entity_poly.type
_entity_poly.pdbx_seq_one_letter_code
_entity_poly.pdbx_strand_id
1 'polypeptide(L)'
;MNGRQGFALLLNLSVPANKGTVCLSAKAQKGRQMVNTKRKKYRTMIVEDDPMAARHLEMMLDQMEEICISYVIENALMAEAYCCREQIDLILMDVCTAMNASGLEAAVKIKKNFPAVKILILTSQLDPELLRKAREAKIEGFCYKLSDDSEITAAICAVLNGENVYPDEIPVVKIGNAWSTEIDWQHMNVLRELSAGKMDEEIAKTLHLSVYTVKKYISHLKDMTGYRNRTELAVAARRLGLVTPGY
;
A
#
# COMPACT_ATOMS: atom_id res chain seq x y z
N MET A 1 -51.56 -16.74 29.14
CA MET A 1 -52.02 -17.97 28.35
C MET A 1 -50.99 -18.13 27.27
N ASN A 2 -50.11 -19.06 27.43
CA ASN A 2 -49.78 -20.21 26.58
C ASN A 2 -49.30 -19.84 25.16
N GLY A 3 -48.18 -20.30 24.67
CA GLY A 3 -47.23 -21.39 24.95
C GLY A 3 -46.18 -21.41 23.85
N ARG A 4 -45.00 -21.66 24.22
CA ARG A 4 -44.03 -22.74 23.97
C ARG A 4 -44.07 -23.42 22.58
N GLN A 5 -42.86 -23.53 22.04
CA GLN A 5 -42.10 -24.70 21.49
C GLN A 5 -41.44 -24.22 20.19
N GLY A 6 -40.12 -24.24 19.92
CA GLY A 6 -39.13 -25.26 20.28
C GLY A 6 -38.89 -26.19 19.11
N PHE A 7 -37.78 -25.98 18.35
CA PHE A 7 -37.21 -27.06 17.52
C PHE A 7 -35.68 -26.87 17.45
N ALA A 8 -35.02 -27.68 18.26
CA ALA A 8 -33.61 -27.99 18.10
C ALA A 8 -33.49 -29.15 17.11
N LEU A 9 -32.62 -29.05 16.13
CA LEU A 9 -32.21 -30.18 15.32
C LEU A 9 -30.71 -30.41 15.53
N LEU A 10 -30.45 -31.45 16.36
CA LEU A 10 -29.17 -32.12 16.52
C LEU A 10 -28.92 -33.00 15.29
N LEU A 11 -27.81 -32.81 14.62
CA LEU A 11 -27.27 -33.86 13.74
C LEU A 11 -25.90 -34.29 14.28
N ASN A 12 -25.94 -35.42 15.00
CA ASN A 12 -24.79 -36.27 15.29
C ASN A 12 -24.29 -36.89 13.99
N LEU A 13 -23.02 -36.74 13.71
CA LEU A 13 -22.29 -37.64 12.82
C LEU A 13 -21.06 -38.16 13.55
N SER A 14 -21.19 -39.40 13.97
CA SER A 14 -20.16 -40.26 14.54
C SER A 14 -19.09 -40.63 13.50
N VAL A 15 -17.81 -40.44 13.90
CA VAL A 15 -16.64 -40.96 13.17
C VAL A 15 -16.27 -42.30 13.78
N PRO A 16 -16.08 -43.35 13.02
CA PRO A 16 -15.61 -44.63 13.55
C PRO A 16 -14.09 -44.65 13.74
N ALA A 17 -13.67 -45.06 14.92
CA ALA A 17 -12.30 -45.40 15.25
C ALA A 17 -11.88 -46.68 14.52
N ASN A 18 -10.73 -46.64 13.83
CA ASN A 18 -10.08 -47.87 13.37
C ASN A 18 -8.72 -48.00 14.05
N LYS A 19 -8.67 -49.03 14.92
CA LYS A 19 -7.44 -49.51 15.56
C LYS A 19 -6.70 -50.40 14.56
N GLY A 20 -5.43 -50.12 14.36
CA GLY A 20 -4.52 -51.01 13.63
C GLY A 20 -3.10 -50.81 14.12
N THR A 21 -2.77 -51.51 15.21
CA THR A 21 -1.42 -51.71 15.72
C THR A 21 -0.67 -52.66 14.80
N VAL A 22 0.47 -52.26 14.25
CA VAL A 22 1.53 -53.19 13.84
C VAL A 22 2.88 -52.59 14.24
N CYS A 23 3.57 -53.30 15.07
CA CYS A 23 4.90 -53.11 15.56
C CYS A 23 5.94 -53.74 14.61
N LEU A 24 7.21 -53.35 14.74
CA LEU A 24 8.47 -53.87 14.15
C LEU A 24 8.86 -53.22 12.82
N SER A 25 10.09 -52.69 12.65
CA SER A 25 11.40 -53.08 13.16
C SER A 25 12.43 -51.96 12.96
N ALA A 26 13.34 -51.86 13.88
CA ALA A 26 14.56 -51.05 13.80
C ALA A 26 15.47 -51.52 12.65
N LYS A 27 16.00 -50.61 11.89
CA LYS A 27 17.36 -50.50 11.33
C LYS A 27 17.39 -49.74 10.02
N ALA A 28 17.81 -48.50 10.06
CA ALA A 28 18.80 -47.89 9.14
C ALA A 28 19.05 -46.45 9.56
N GLN A 29 19.98 -46.26 10.47
CA GLN A 29 20.75 -45.01 10.54
C GLN A 29 21.54 -44.89 9.24
N LYS A 30 21.04 -44.11 8.28
CA LYS A 30 21.82 -43.48 7.25
C LYS A 30 21.69 -41.98 7.49
N GLY A 31 22.83 -41.37 7.81
CA GLY A 31 22.96 -39.97 8.11
C GLY A 31 22.26 -39.09 7.06
N ARG A 32 21.16 -38.48 7.43
CA ARG A 32 20.71 -37.27 6.80
C ARG A 32 21.71 -36.20 7.24
N GLN A 33 22.72 -35.96 6.43
CA GLN A 33 23.37 -34.67 6.43
C GLN A 33 22.27 -33.65 6.30
N MET A 34 21.97 -32.94 7.39
CA MET A 34 21.21 -31.71 7.31
C MET A 34 22.07 -30.77 6.49
N VAL A 35 21.75 -30.67 5.21
CA VAL A 35 22.26 -29.59 4.37
C VAL A 35 21.70 -28.32 5.01
N ASN A 36 22.50 -27.70 5.82
CA ASN A 36 22.25 -26.38 6.36
C ASN A 36 22.41 -25.38 5.20
N THR A 37 21.45 -25.40 4.29
CA THR A 37 21.27 -24.31 3.34
C THR A 37 20.86 -23.12 4.17
N LYS A 38 21.82 -22.26 4.53
CA LYS A 38 21.53 -20.90 4.99
C LYS A 38 20.55 -20.32 3.97
N ARG A 39 19.26 -20.26 4.31
CA ARG A 39 18.27 -19.60 3.46
C ARG A 39 18.79 -18.19 3.23
N LYS A 40 18.96 -17.81 1.99
CA LYS A 40 19.39 -16.45 1.62
C LYS A 40 18.33 -15.50 2.15
N LYS A 41 18.71 -14.62 3.08
CA LYS A 41 17.81 -13.58 3.56
C LYS A 41 17.70 -12.47 2.53
N TYR A 42 16.50 -11.96 2.32
CA TYR A 42 16.24 -10.81 1.46
C TYR A 42 16.65 -9.52 2.18
N ARG A 43 17.60 -8.79 1.61
CA ARG A 43 18.04 -7.49 2.12
C ARG A 43 16.98 -6.46 1.82
N THR A 44 16.38 -5.94 2.88
CA THR A 44 15.21 -5.05 2.77
C THR A 44 15.57 -3.65 3.24
N MET A 45 15.13 -2.65 2.48
CA MET A 45 15.18 -1.25 2.85
C MET A 45 13.76 -0.74 3.13
N ILE A 46 13.60 -0.01 4.22
CA ILE A 46 12.37 0.72 4.56
C ILE A 46 12.62 2.18 4.26
N VAL A 47 11.70 2.82 3.53
CA VAL A 47 11.70 4.25 3.20
C VAL A 47 10.41 4.85 3.75
N GLU A 48 10.52 5.51 4.90
CA GLU A 48 9.39 5.98 5.71
C GLU A 48 9.86 7.13 6.60
N ASP A 49 9.18 8.28 6.57
CA ASP A 49 9.54 9.44 7.38
C ASP A 49 8.77 9.57 8.70
N ASP A 50 7.67 8.83 8.85
CA ASP A 50 7.01 8.71 10.15
C ASP A 50 7.74 7.67 11.01
N PRO A 51 8.37 8.10 12.14
CA PRO A 51 9.13 7.17 12.99
C PRO A 51 8.27 6.06 13.60
N MET A 52 6.96 6.30 13.81
CA MET A 52 6.07 5.28 14.36
C MET A 52 5.72 4.23 13.31
N ALA A 53 5.43 4.67 12.07
CA ALA A 53 5.20 3.76 10.95
C ALA A 53 6.47 2.96 10.61
N ALA A 54 7.64 3.61 10.56
CA ALA A 54 8.92 2.93 10.35
C ALA A 54 9.17 1.85 11.41
N ARG A 55 8.98 2.19 12.69
CA ARG A 55 9.13 1.23 13.80
C ARG A 55 8.17 0.07 13.73
N HIS A 56 6.92 0.32 13.34
CA HIS A 56 5.92 -0.72 13.14
C HIS A 56 6.35 -1.70 12.03
N LEU A 57 6.80 -1.18 10.89
CA LEU A 57 7.34 -1.99 9.79
C LEU A 57 8.57 -2.82 10.21
N GLU A 58 9.50 -2.22 10.97
CA GLU A 58 10.63 -2.98 11.53
C GLU A 58 10.16 -4.17 12.36
N MET A 59 9.24 -3.94 13.31
CA MET A 59 8.72 -4.98 14.20
C MET A 59 7.99 -6.10 13.43
N MET A 60 7.26 -5.75 12.37
CA MET A 60 6.58 -6.71 11.50
C MET A 60 7.59 -7.54 10.71
N LEU A 61 8.61 -6.91 10.12
CA LEU A 61 9.64 -7.59 9.33
C LEU A 61 10.56 -8.46 10.18
N ASP A 62 10.83 -8.09 11.43
CA ASP A 62 11.64 -8.89 12.36
C ASP A 62 11.02 -10.27 12.67
N GLN A 63 9.70 -10.43 12.46
CA GLN A 63 9.00 -11.71 12.60
C GLN A 63 9.15 -12.62 11.36
N MET A 64 9.69 -12.09 10.25
CA MET A 64 9.87 -12.83 8.99
C MET A 64 11.32 -13.34 8.89
N GLU A 65 11.52 -14.66 9.04
CA GLU A 65 12.85 -15.27 9.05
C GLU A 65 13.68 -15.03 7.78
N GLU A 66 13.00 -14.87 6.63
CA GLU A 66 13.60 -14.63 5.33
C GLU A 66 14.04 -13.17 5.11
N ILE A 67 13.66 -12.24 5.97
CA ILE A 67 13.98 -10.82 5.83
C ILE A 67 15.23 -10.45 6.65
N CYS A 68 16.00 -9.51 6.13
CA CYS A 68 17.06 -8.81 6.84
C CYS A 68 16.95 -7.32 6.53
N ILE A 69 16.59 -6.51 7.51
CA ILE A 69 16.52 -5.06 7.35
C ILE A 69 17.96 -4.54 7.24
N SER A 70 18.31 -3.97 6.08
CA SER A 70 19.61 -3.37 5.82
C SER A 70 19.59 -1.87 6.12
N TYR A 71 18.49 -1.19 5.79
CA TYR A 71 18.37 0.25 5.96
C TYR A 71 16.95 0.65 6.33
N VAL A 72 16.85 1.68 7.17
CA VAL A 72 15.63 2.48 7.40
C VAL A 72 15.99 3.92 7.11
N ILE A 73 15.32 4.54 6.16
CA ILE A 73 15.63 5.90 5.72
C ILE A 73 14.35 6.73 5.60
N GLU A 74 14.46 8.02 5.88
CA GLU A 74 13.32 8.95 5.93
C GLU A 74 13.04 9.62 4.58
N ASN A 75 14.00 9.62 3.65
CA ASN A 75 13.92 10.39 2.41
C ASN A 75 14.14 9.50 1.18
N ALA A 76 13.11 9.40 0.34
CA ALA A 76 13.12 8.57 -0.85
C ALA A 76 14.20 8.95 -1.87
N LEU A 77 14.63 10.22 -1.94
CA LEU A 77 15.71 10.64 -2.85
C LEU A 77 17.04 9.96 -2.55
N MET A 78 17.23 9.49 -1.34
CA MET A 78 18.46 8.78 -0.93
C MET A 78 18.44 7.30 -1.30
N ALA A 79 17.26 6.71 -1.53
CA ALA A 79 17.11 5.26 -1.71
C ALA A 79 17.97 4.70 -2.85
N GLU A 80 18.05 5.39 -3.98
CA GLU A 80 18.89 4.97 -5.10
C GLU A 80 20.38 4.89 -4.74
N ALA A 81 20.89 5.84 -3.92
CA ALA A 81 22.27 5.84 -3.50
C ALA A 81 22.61 4.63 -2.61
N TYR A 82 21.65 4.14 -1.80
CA TYR A 82 21.81 2.91 -1.02
C TYR A 82 21.81 1.67 -1.93
N CYS A 83 20.99 1.62 -2.98
CA CYS A 83 21.02 0.55 -3.97
C CYS A 83 22.36 0.48 -4.73
N CYS A 84 23.07 1.61 -4.89
CA CYS A 84 24.42 1.64 -5.48
C CYS A 84 25.50 1.07 -4.54
N ARG A 85 25.30 1.16 -3.22
CA ARG A 85 26.30 0.75 -2.22
C ARG A 85 26.22 -0.72 -1.87
N GLU A 86 25.03 -1.24 -1.84
CA GLU A 86 24.76 -2.61 -1.41
C GLU A 86 23.61 -3.21 -2.23
N GLN A 87 23.66 -4.53 -2.41
CA GLN A 87 22.54 -5.24 -3.03
C GLN A 87 21.32 -5.17 -2.11
N ILE A 88 20.26 -4.55 -2.58
CA ILE A 88 18.93 -4.55 -1.97
C ILE A 88 18.04 -5.47 -2.78
N ASP A 89 17.29 -6.34 -2.12
CA ASP A 89 16.38 -7.28 -2.76
C ASP A 89 14.93 -6.77 -2.73
N LEU A 90 14.54 -6.04 -1.65
CA LEU A 90 13.20 -5.48 -1.45
C LEU A 90 13.28 -4.05 -0.90
N ILE A 91 12.39 -3.19 -1.37
CA ILE A 91 12.15 -1.86 -0.78
C ILE A 91 10.68 -1.76 -0.40
N LEU A 92 10.41 -1.44 0.87
CA LEU A 92 9.12 -0.93 1.32
C LEU A 92 9.18 0.59 1.22
N MET A 93 8.35 1.18 0.36
CA MET A 93 8.46 2.57 -0.04
C MET A 93 7.18 3.34 0.26
N ASP A 94 7.24 4.31 1.18
CA ASP A 94 6.15 5.28 1.27
C ASP A 94 6.18 6.25 0.09
N VAL A 95 5.02 6.74 -0.30
CA VAL A 95 4.84 7.72 -1.38
C VAL A 95 5.27 9.11 -0.93
N CYS A 96 4.89 9.52 0.28
CA CYS A 96 5.20 10.84 0.83
C CYS A 96 6.31 10.70 1.87
N THR A 97 7.50 11.18 1.57
CA THR A 97 8.65 11.06 2.46
C THR A 97 9.26 12.42 2.82
N ALA A 98 10.20 12.45 3.75
CA ALA A 98 10.80 13.68 4.26
C ALA A 98 11.23 14.64 3.14
N MET A 99 11.12 15.94 3.41
CA MET A 99 11.42 17.04 2.48
C MET A 99 10.53 17.05 1.22
N ASN A 100 9.29 16.54 1.33
CA ASN A 100 8.35 16.36 0.21
C ASN A 100 8.93 15.53 -0.95
N ALA A 101 9.82 14.59 -0.64
CA ALA A 101 10.36 13.68 -1.65
C ALA A 101 9.32 12.64 -2.04
N SER A 102 9.19 12.41 -3.34
CA SER A 102 8.25 11.45 -3.90
C SER A 102 8.84 10.04 -3.89
N GLY A 103 8.27 9.15 -3.08
CA GLY A 103 8.66 7.74 -3.09
C GLY A 103 8.31 7.05 -4.40
N LEU A 104 7.20 7.43 -5.03
CA LEU A 104 6.82 6.86 -6.32
C LEU A 104 7.82 7.23 -7.43
N GLU A 105 8.26 8.50 -7.51
CA GLU A 105 9.28 8.89 -8.48
C GLU A 105 10.62 8.20 -8.22
N ALA A 106 11.01 8.09 -6.95
CA ALA A 106 12.20 7.35 -6.56
C ALA A 106 12.09 5.86 -6.95
N ALA A 107 10.94 5.23 -6.72
CA ALA A 107 10.67 3.86 -7.11
C ALA A 107 10.78 3.65 -8.63
N VAL A 108 10.18 4.54 -9.43
CA VAL A 108 10.29 4.53 -10.90
C VAL A 108 11.75 4.60 -11.35
N LYS A 109 12.54 5.49 -10.74
CA LYS A 109 13.96 5.65 -11.05
C LYS A 109 14.77 4.42 -10.65
N ILE A 110 14.51 3.86 -9.48
CA ILE A 110 15.16 2.63 -9.00
C ILE A 110 14.82 1.46 -9.92
N LYS A 111 13.56 1.27 -10.32
CA LYS A 111 13.17 0.21 -11.25
C LYS A 111 13.90 0.30 -12.58
N LYS A 112 14.15 1.51 -13.09
CA LYS A 112 14.90 1.71 -14.33
C LYS A 112 16.37 1.32 -14.19
N ASN A 113 17.01 1.67 -13.08
CA ASN A 113 18.45 1.51 -12.87
C ASN A 113 18.82 0.18 -12.19
N PHE A 114 17.90 -0.37 -11.39
CA PHE A 114 18.05 -1.61 -10.62
C PHE A 114 16.81 -2.51 -10.81
N PRO A 115 16.58 -3.07 -12.00
CA PRO A 115 15.36 -3.80 -12.34
C PRO A 115 15.13 -5.06 -11.48
N ALA A 116 16.18 -5.61 -10.88
CA ALA A 116 16.11 -6.77 -10.00
C ALA A 116 15.57 -6.44 -8.59
N VAL A 117 15.66 -5.17 -8.17
CA VAL A 117 15.12 -4.72 -6.88
C VAL A 117 13.59 -4.76 -6.95
N LYS A 118 12.98 -5.46 -6.00
CA LYS A 118 11.53 -5.50 -5.85
C LYS A 118 11.07 -4.33 -5.00
N ILE A 119 9.95 -3.73 -5.36
CA ILE A 119 9.42 -2.57 -4.66
C ILE A 119 7.96 -2.82 -4.33
N LEU A 120 7.62 -2.67 -3.04
CA LEU A 120 6.26 -2.61 -2.54
C LEU A 120 6.01 -1.18 -2.04
N ILE A 121 5.10 -0.48 -2.71
CA ILE A 121 4.61 0.82 -2.23
C ILE A 121 3.69 0.56 -1.03
N LEU A 122 3.93 1.28 0.06
CA LEU A 122 3.07 1.32 1.24
C LEU A 122 2.67 2.76 1.49
N THR A 123 1.39 3.10 1.40
CA THR A 123 0.98 4.50 1.48
C THR A 123 -0.38 4.71 2.14
N SER A 124 -0.53 5.83 2.83
CA SER A 124 -1.84 6.33 3.30
C SER A 124 -2.57 7.17 2.24
N GLN A 125 -1.92 7.41 1.09
CA GLN A 125 -2.51 8.22 0.02
C GLN A 125 -3.48 7.38 -0.80
N LEU A 126 -4.70 7.88 -0.98
CA LEU A 126 -5.80 7.20 -1.69
C LEU A 126 -5.97 7.74 -3.13
N ASP A 127 -5.03 8.54 -3.61
CA ASP A 127 -5.07 9.12 -4.95
C ASP A 127 -4.96 8.02 -6.02
N PRO A 128 -6.00 7.84 -6.88
CA PRO A 128 -6.00 6.80 -7.93
C PRO A 128 -4.81 6.92 -8.90
N GLU A 129 -4.30 8.13 -9.08
CA GLU A 129 -3.20 8.40 -9.99
C GLU A 129 -1.90 7.72 -9.54
N LEU A 130 -1.69 7.57 -8.23
CA LEU A 130 -0.53 6.88 -7.68
C LEU A 130 -0.53 5.40 -8.07
N LEU A 131 -1.69 4.74 -7.90
CA LEU A 131 -1.86 3.33 -8.25
C LEU A 131 -1.67 3.11 -9.77
N ARG A 132 -2.22 4.02 -10.61
CA ARG A 132 -2.07 3.97 -12.05
C ARG A 132 -0.58 4.08 -12.45
N LYS A 133 0.13 5.07 -11.92
CA LYS A 133 1.57 5.27 -12.20
C LYS A 133 2.45 4.12 -11.70
N ALA A 134 2.14 3.55 -10.53
CA ALA A 134 2.85 2.38 -10.02
C ALA A 134 2.72 1.18 -10.97
N ARG A 135 1.51 0.92 -11.49
CA ARG A 135 1.27 -0.14 -12.50
C ARG A 135 2.02 0.12 -13.80
N GLU A 136 1.98 1.34 -14.32
CA GLU A 136 2.70 1.74 -15.54
C GLU A 136 4.22 1.59 -15.42
N ALA A 137 4.76 1.91 -14.23
CA ALA A 137 6.17 1.74 -13.93
C ALA A 137 6.57 0.29 -13.63
N LYS A 138 5.62 -0.65 -13.65
CA LYS A 138 5.83 -2.08 -13.34
C LYS A 138 6.46 -2.30 -11.97
N ILE A 139 6.06 -1.50 -10.99
CA ILE A 139 6.40 -1.71 -9.58
C ILE A 139 5.64 -2.96 -9.13
N GLU A 140 6.26 -3.87 -8.41
CA GLU A 140 5.70 -5.19 -8.10
C GLU A 140 4.50 -5.15 -7.15
N GLY A 141 4.47 -4.18 -6.21
CA GLY A 141 3.39 -4.14 -5.24
C GLY A 141 2.96 -2.74 -4.84
N PHE A 142 1.68 -2.65 -4.48
CA PHE A 142 1.07 -1.44 -3.94
C PHE A 142 0.05 -1.84 -2.88
N CYS A 143 0.21 -1.35 -1.65
CA CYS A 143 -0.71 -1.56 -0.55
C CYS A 143 -1.02 -0.24 0.16
N TYR A 144 -2.23 -0.15 0.69
CA TYR A 144 -2.58 0.94 1.58
C TYR A 144 -2.15 0.63 3.02
N LYS A 145 -1.64 1.63 3.76
CA LYS A 145 -1.30 1.50 5.19
C LYS A 145 -2.54 1.26 6.09
N LEU A 146 -3.75 1.32 5.51
CA LEU A 146 -5.00 0.95 6.16
C LEU A 146 -5.24 -0.57 6.18
N SER A 147 -4.50 -1.33 5.39
CA SER A 147 -4.50 -2.81 5.43
C SER A 147 -3.94 -3.31 6.76
N ASP A 148 -4.38 -4.47 7.19
CA ASP A 148 -3.83 -5.09 8.39
C ASP A 148 -2.42 -5.69 8.14
N ASP A 149 -1.70 -6.00 9.22
CA ASP A 149 -0.34 -6.52 9.16
C ASP A 149 -0.25 -7.84 8.40
N SER A 150 -1.30 -8.65 8.43
CA SER A 150 -1.35 -9.94 7.73
C SER A 150 -1.45 -9.75 6.22
N GLU A 151 -2.20 -8.75 5.75
CA GLU A 151 -2.31 -8.39 4.34
C GLU A 151 -0.98 -7.82 3.82
N ILE A 152 -0.33 -6.93 4.58
CA ILE A 152 0.97 -6.37 4.21
C ILE A 152 2.03 -7.48 4.15
N THR A 153 2.05 -8.37 5.14
CA THR A 153 2.97 -9.52 5.17
C THR A 153 2.75 -10.46 3.99
N ALA A 154 1.49 -10.76 3.65
CA ALA A 154 1.14 -11.57 2.48
C ALA A 154 1.60 -10.91 1.18
N ALA A 155 1.43 -9.59 1.05
CA ALA A 155 1.89 -8.84 -0.11
C ALA A 155 3.42 -8.86 -0.25
N ILE A 156 4.16 -8.74 0.85
CA ILE A 156 5.62 -8.86 0.86
C ILE A 156 6.04 -10.25 0.35
N CYS A 157 5.43 -11.32 0.89
CA CYS A 157 5.73 -12.69 0.46
C CYS A 157 5.43 -12.90 -1.03
N ALA A 158 4.29 -12.44 -1.52
CA ALA A 158 3.91 -12.56 -2.93
C ALA A 158 4.88 -11.81 -3.84
N VAL A 159 5.24 -10.56 -3.50
CA VAL A 159 6.23 -9.76 -4.23
C VAL A 159 7.59 -10.47 -4.24
N LEU A 160 8.05 -11.03 -3.12
CA LEU A 160 9.30 -11.78 -3.06
C LEU A 160 9.26 -13.06 -3.91
N ASN A 161 8.10 -13.67 -4.07
CA ASN A 161 7.88 -14.82 -4.96
C ASN A 161 7.77 -14.44 -6.45
N GLY A 162 7.76 -13.14 -6.78
CA GLY A 162 7.70 -12.65 -8.16
C GLY A 162 6.29 -12.38 -8.66
N GLU A 163 5.32 -12.33 -7.78
CA GLU A 163 3.95 -11.96 -8.08
C GLU A 163 3.78 -10.43 -8.04
N ASN A 164 2.83 -9.91 -8.80
CA ASN A 164 2.44 -8.51 -8.72
C ASN A 164 1.21 -8.39 -7.81
N VAL A 165 1.28 -7.50 -6.83
CA VAL A 165 0.23 -7.27 -5.83
C VAL A 165 -0.30 -5.85 -5.91
N TYR A 166 -1.57 -5.72 -6.25
CA TYR A 166 -2.23 -4.41 -6.29
C TYR A 166 -3.62 -4.52 -5.67
N PRO A 167 -4.11 -3.48 -4.99
CA PRO A 167 -5.46 -3.49 -4.47
C PRO A 167 -6.47 -3.52 -5.62
N ASP A 168 -7.54 -4.28 -5.43
CA ASP A 168 -8.67 -4.34 -6.37
C ASP A 168 -9.49 -3.05 -6.32
N GLU A 169 -9.61 -2.45 -5.13
CA GLU A 169 -10.39 -1.24 -4.89
C GLU A 169 -9.59 -0.22 -4.06
N ILE A 170 -9.89 1.05 -4.29
CA ILE A 170 -9.36 2.14 -3.49
C ILE A 170 -10.28 2.33 -2.29
N PRO A 171 -9.74 2.44 -1.05
CA PRO A 171 -10.56 2.67 0.13
C PRO A 171 -11.47 3.88 -0.02
N VAL A 172 -12.75 3.69 0.27
CA VAL A 172 -13.76 4.75 0.19
C VAL A 172 -13.74 5.56 1.46
N VAL A 173 -13.59 6.87 1.33
CA VAL A 173 -13.56 7.80 2.47
C VAL A 173 -14.56 8.93 2.28
N LYS A 174 -14.97 9.52 3.39
CA LYS A 174 -15.90 10.64 3.39
C LYS A 174 -15.15 11.97 3.41
N ILE A 175 -15.45 12.86 2.47
CA ILE A 175 -14.92 14.22 2.40
C ILE A 175 -16.07 15.23 2.60
N GLY A 176 -16.16 15.78 3.81
CA GLY A 176 -17.32 16.60 4.18
C GLY A 176 -18.62 15.79 4.12
N ASN A 177 -19.57 16.19 3.27
CA ASN A 177 -20.86 15.53 3.08
C ASN A 177 -20.85 14.47 1.98
N ALA A 178 -19.82 14.42 1.12
CA ALA A 178 -19.71 13.51 -0.03
C ALA A 178 -18.82 12.30 0.28
N TRP A 179 -19.00 11.21 -0.47
CA TRP A 179 -18.07 10.09 -0.51
C TRP A 179 -17.05 10.28 -1.65
N SER A 180 -15.85 9.76 -1.48
CA SER A 180 -14.79 9.85 -2.50
C SER A 180 -15.21 9.24 -3.84
N THR A 181 -16.10 8.26 -3.84
CA THR A 181 -16.68 7.62 -5.04
C THR A 181 -17.66 8.50 -5.81
N GLU A 182 -18.17 9.57 -5.20
CA GLU A 182 -19.07 10.53 -5.86
C GLU A 182 -18.29 11.61 -6.63
N ILE A 183 -16.96 11.70 -6.41
CA ILE A 183 -16.07 12.64 -7.07
C ILE A 183 -15.50 11.98 -8.33
N ASP A 184 -15.96 12.44 -9.50
CA ASP A 184 -15.45 11.91 -10.76
C ASP A 184 -14.00 12.33 -11.05
N TRP A 185 -13.43 11.70 -12.06
CA TRP A 185 -12.06 11.93 -12.49
C TRP A 185 -11.73 13.40 -12.79
N GLN A 186 -12.64 14.16 -13.42
CA GLN A 186 -12.37 15.56 -13.78
C GLN A 186 -12.36 16.45 -12.54
N HIS A 187 -13.30 16.24 -11.63
CA HIS A 187 -13.33 16.90 -10.33
C HIS A 187 -12.08 16.56 -9.50
N MET A 188 -11.65 15.29 -9.53
CA MET A 188 -10.45 14.86 -8.82
C MET A 188 -9.19 15.54 -9.35
N ASN A 189 -9.04 15.72 -10.67
CA ASN A 189 -7.92 16.44 -11.26
C ASN A 189 -7.91 17.92 -10.86
N VAL A 190 -9.08 18.58 -10.90
CA VAL A 190 -9.18 19.97 -10.42
C VAL A 190 -8.83 20.08 -8.94
N LEU A 191 -9.29 19.13 -8.13
CA LEU A 191 -9.02 19.07 -6.70
C LEU A 191 -7.52 18.87 -6.40
N ARG A 192 -6.83 18.04 -7.20
CA ARG A 192 -5.38 17.82 -7.10
C ARG A 192 -4.60 19.09 -7.36
N GLU A 193 -4.89 19.78 -8.45
CA GLU A 193 -4.23 21.04 -8.81
C GLU A 193 -4.55 22.16 -7.80
N LEU A 194 -5.79 22.21 -7.30
CA LEU A 194 -6.21 23.11 -6.24
C LEU A 194 -5.41 22.84 -4.95
N SER A 195 -5.22 21.59 -4.61
CA SER A 195 -4.47 21.16 -3.42
C SER A 195 -2.96 21.44 -3.53
N ALA A 196 -2.44 21.59 -4.75
CA ALA A 196 -1.09 22.08 -5.02
C ALA A 196 -0.96 23.60 -4.83
N GLY A 197 -2.06 24.31 -4.50
CA GLY A 197 -2.07 25.75 -4.27
C GLY A 197 -2.20 26.58 -5.55
N LYS A 198 -2.47 25.99 -6.70
CA LYS A 198 -2.58 26.68 -7.98
C LYS A 198 -3.81 27.60 -8.04
N MET A 199 -3.64 28.72 -8.76
CA MET A 199 -4.73 29.63 -9.08
C MET A 199 -5.57 29.08 -10.24
N ASP A 200 -6.81 29.58 -10.41
CA ASP A 200 -7.75 29.06 -11.41
C ASP A 200 -7.19 29.11 -12.84
N GLU A 201 -6.40 30.15 -13.16
CA GLU A 201 -5.74 30.33 -14.46
C GLU A 201 -4.65 29.26 -14.69
N GLU A 202 -3.90 28.91 -13.63
CA GLU A 202 -2.85 27.89 -13.68
C GLU A 202 -3.48 26.50 -13.83
N ILE A 203 -4.55 26.22 -13.06
CA ILE A 203 -5.34 24.98 -13.16
C ILE A 203 -5.89 24.82 -14.57
N ALA A 204 -6.51 25.89 -15.09
CA ALA A 204 -7.09 25.91 -16.44
C ALA A 204 -6.02 25.58 -17.50
N LYS A 205 -4.84 26.17 -17.40
CA LYS A 205 -3.71 25.89 -18.29
C LYS A 205 -3.21 24.46 -18.18
N THR A 206 -3.04 23.95 -16.95
CA THR A 206 -2.54 22.59 -16.71
C THR A 206 -3.49 21.53 -17.22
N LEU A 207 -4.80 21.72 -17.02
CA LEU A 207 -5.84 20.73 -17.39
C LEU A 207 -6.46 20.98 -18.77
N HIS A 208 -5.99 21.96 -19.53
CA HIS A 208 -6.53 22.38 -20.83
C HIS A 208 -8.04 22.71 -20.77
N LEU A 209 -8.44 23.41 -19.71
CA LEU A 209 -9.81 23.86 -19.45
C LEU A 209 -9.93 25.38 -19.56
N SER A 210 -11.17 25.90 -19.64
CA SER A 210 -11.40 27.31 -19.42
C SER A 210 -11.40 27.65 -17.93
N VAL A 211 -11.01 28.90 -17.57
CA VAL A 211 -11.10 29.38 -16.19
C VAL A 211 -12.53 29.29 -15.65
N TYR A 212 -13.49 29.55 -16.51
CA TYR A 212 -14.92 29.38 -16.16
C TYR A 212 -15.26 27.95 -15.77
N THR A 213 -14.74 26.97 -16.52
CA THR A 213 -14.94 25.55 -16.24
C THR A 213 -14.32 25.14 -14.91
N VAL A 214 -13.08 25.62 -14.64
CA VAL A 214 -12.40 25.36 -13.35
C VAL A 214 -13.22 25.91 -12.18
N LYS A 215 -13.70 27.14 -12.27
CA LYS A 215 -14.56 27.75 -11.25
C LYS A 215 -15.84 26.94 -11.02
N LYS A 216 -16.45 26.43 -12.11
CA LYS A 216 -17.64 25.57 -12.02
C LYS A 216 -17.35 24.26 -11.28
N TYR A 217 -16.23 23.59 -11.57
CA TYR A 217 -15.83 22.38 -10.87
C TYR A 217 -15.55 22.63 -9.38
N ILE A 218 -14.83 23.71 -9.04
CA ILE A 218 -14.57 24.06 -7.64
C ILE A 218 -15.87 24.40 -6.90
N SER A 219 -16.81 25.11 -7.54
CA SER A 219 -18.12 25.38 -6.94
C SER A 219 -18.90 24.10 -6.68
N HIS A 220 -18.98 23.20 -7.67
CA HIS A 220 -19.66 21.91 -7.52
C HIS A 220 -19.05 21.04 -6.43
N LEU A 221 -17.70 20.96 -6.35
CA LEU A 221 -17.02 20.26 -5.27
C LEU A 221 -17.37 20.82 -3.89
N LYS A 222 -17.43 22.14 -3.74
CA LYS A 222 -17.85 22.77 -2.49
C LYS A 222 -19.33 22.45 -2.14
N ASP A 223 -20.20 22.49 -3.13
CA ASP A 223 -21.62 22.17 -2.94
C ASP A 223 -21.81 20.72 -2.51
N MET A 224 -21.12 19.77 -3.15
CA MET A 224 -21.14 18.36 -2.79
C MET A 224 -20.59 18.09 -1.39
N THR A 225 -19.44 18.68 -1.07
CA THR A 225 -18.71 18.41 0.18
C THR A 225 -19.16 19.26 1.36
N GLY A 226 -19.85 20.38 1.11
CA GLY A 226 -20.29 21.32 2.13
C GLY A 226 -19.19 22.27 2.66
N TYR A 227 -17.99 22.27 2.06
CA TYR A 227 -16.93 23.20 2.47
C TYR A 227 -17.22 24.63 2.00
N ARG A 228 -16.92 25.60 2.88
CA ARG A 228 -17.26 27.02 2.66
C ARG A 228 -16.40 27.67 1.58
N ASN A 229 -15.14 27.27 1.51
CA ASN A 229 -14.16 27.91 0.62
C ASN A 229 -13.19 26.88 0.03
N ARG A 230 -12.43 27.33 -0.99
CA ARG A 230 -11.48 26.48 -1.73
C ARG A 230 -10.33 25.96 -0.84
N THR A 231 -9.93 26.73 0.16
CA THR A 231 -8.82 26.35 1.05
C THR A 231 -9.22 25.19 1.99
N GLU A 232 -10.41 25.28 2.59
CA GLU A 232 -10.94 24.16 3.42
C GLU A 232 -11.06 22.88 2.61
N LEU A 233 -11.58 22.96 1.38
CA LEU A 233 -11.70 21.82 0.47
C LEU A 233 -10.33 21.22 0.14
N ALA A 234 -9.34 22.05 -0.23
CA ALA A 234 -8.00 21.60 -0.56
C ALA A 234 -7.29 20.94 0.63
N VAL A 235 -7.38 21.54 1.82
CA VAL A 235 -6.80 20.99 3.05
C VAL A 235 -7.46 19.66 3.42
N ALA A 236 -8.79 19.57 3.33
CA ALA A 236 -9.50 18.33 3.64
C ALA A 236 -9.10 17.20 2.68
N ALA A 237 -9.03 17.47 1.38
CA ALA A 237 -8.62 16.49 0.38
C ALA A 237 -7.20 15.96 0.62
N ARG A 238 -6.26 16.84 0.98
CA ARG A 238 -4.89 16.44 1.35
C ARG A 238 -4.84 15.61 2.61
N ARG A 239 -5.54 16.02 3.66
CA ARG A 239 -5.56 15.29 4.95
C ARG A 239 -6.12 13.88 4.81
N LEU A 240 -7.06 13.67 3.89
CA LEU A 240 -7.64 12.36 3.60
C LEU A 240 -6.83 11.55 2.59
N GLY A 241 -5.73 12.09 2.09
CA GLY A 241 -4.92 11.42 1.07
C GLY A 241 -5.62 11.23 -0.28
N LEU A 242 -6.75 11.92 -0.52
CA LEU A 242 -7.52 11.78 -1.77
C LEU A 242 -6.76 12.32 -2.99
N VAL A 243 -5.88 13.26 -2.77
CA VAL A 243 -5.05 13.88 -3.82
C VAL A 243 -3.64 14.12 -3.29
N THR A 244 -2.67 13.84 -4.13
CA THR A 244 -1.25 14.05 -3.84
C THR A 244 -0.71 15.12 -4.78
N PRO A 245 -0.38 16.32 -4.28
CA PRO A 245 0.15 17.40 -5.13
C PRO A 245 1.46 16.99 -5.78
N GLY A 246 1.59 17.31 -7.09
CA GLY A 246 2.81 17.01 -7.85
C GLY A 246 2.81 15.68 -8.58
N TYR A 247 1.70 14.94 -8.55
CA TYR A 247 1.51 13.66 -9.26
C TYR A 247 0.53 13.76 -10.41
#